data_876e7f3fa868d488abe45ff40450cc85
#
_entry.id   876e7f3fa868d488abe45ff40450cc85
#
_cell.length_a   1.000
_cell.length_b   1.000
_cell.length_c   1.000
_cell.angle_alpha   90.00
_cell.angle_beta   90.00
_cell.angle_gamma   90.00
#
_symmetry.space_group_name_H-M   'P 1'
#
loop_
_entity.id
_entity.type
_entity.pdbx_description
1 polymer ?
#
loop_
_entity_poly.entity_id
_entity_poly.type
_entity_poly.pdbx_seq_one_letter_code
_entity_poly.pdbx_strand_id
1 'polypeptide(L)'
;YYVDWLMQPSPVTPEEESLLVEALTSHVAKVDEIFRNMAKVVSMLTRSLSVAASSGQQSILNYIRFLPLDGRRAILLVVTGGGEVSNAIIKIPDDSSFDEIQLLADKLNHFLHGRDLARVDEKFIMSFQKDVERDLSPYIHIFAAMQEAVKTQKQVYSDGASQLIEQPEFCLLYTSP
;
A
#
# COMPACT_ATOMS: atom_id res chain seq x y z
N TYR A 1 -32.38 -2.68 3.11
CA TYR A 1 -33.67 -3.22 3.59
C TYR A 1 -33.88 -4.69 3.15
N TYR A 2 -33.76 -4.99 1.85
CA TYR A 2 -33.91 -6.37 1.32
C TYR A 2 -32.78 -7.28 1.79
N VAL A 3 -31.54 -6.83 1.73
CA VAL A 3 -30.35 -7.62 2.14
C VAL A 3 -30.35 -7.87 3.64
N ASP A 4 -30.71 -6.86 4.44
CA ASP A 4 -30.63 -6.95 5.90
C ASP A 4 -31.78 -7.76 6.53
N TRP A 5 -32.93 -7.85 5.84
CA TRP A 5 -34.15 -8.44 6.42
C TRP A 5 -34.65 -9.71 5.72
N LEU A 6 -34.37 -9.89 4.44
CA LEU A 6 -34.93 -10.99 3.63
C LEU A 6 -33.86 -12.00 3.19
N MET A 7 -32.60 -11.62 3.11
CA MET A 7 -31.51 -12.57 2.86
C MET A 7 -31.05 -13.20 4.17
N GLN A 8 -31.35 -14.47 4.36
CA GLN A 8 -30.70 -15.26 5.40
C GLN A 8 -29.31 -15.66 4.90
N PRO A 9 -28.25 -15.34 5.64
CA PRO A 9 -26.90 -15.78 5.27
C PRO A 9 -26.86 -17.31 5.32
N SER A 10 -26.48 -17.95 4.21
CA SER A 10 -26.19 -19.38 4.22
C SER A 10 -24.93 -19.62 5.05
N PRO A 11 -24.96 -20.61 5.97
CA PRO A 11 -23.75 -20.96 6.71
C PRO A 11 -22.67 -21.46 5.76
N VAL A 12 -21.44 -21.02 6.01
CA VAL A 12 -20.26 -21.49 5.27
C VAL A 12 -20.08 -22.99 5.54
N THR A 13 -19.87 -23.77 4.49
CA THR A 13 -19.64 -25.21 4.65
C THR A 13 -18.23 -25.47 5.20
N PRO A 14 -17.99 -26.61 5.90
CA PRO A 14 -16.63 -26.93 6.40
C PRO A 14 -15.58 -27.02 5.30
N GLU A 15 -15.99 -27.39 4.08
CA GLU A 15 -15.11 -27.46 2.91
C GLU A 15 -14.71 -26.04 2.44
N GLU A 16 -15.66 -25.12 2.39
CA GLU A 16 -15.41 -23.71 2.07
C GLU A 16 -14.53 -23.02 3.12
N GLU A 17 -14.76 -23.32 4.40
CA GLU A 17 -13.94 -22.84 5.50
C GLU A 17 -12.50 -23.35 5.38
N SER A 18 -12.30 -24.62 5.05
CA SER A 18 -10.97 -25.21 4.85
C SER A 18 -10.21 -24.53 3.70
N LEU A 19 -10.87 -24.25 2.57
CA LEU A 19 -10.26 -23.54 1.44
C LEU A 19 -9.84 -22.11 1.81
N LEU A 20 -10.67 -21.41 2.58
CA LEU A 20 -10.35 -20.06 3.07
C LEU A 20 -9.15 -20.07 4.03
N VAL A 21 -9.11 -21.03 4.95
CA VAL A 21 -8.01 -21.18 5.89
C VAL A 21 -6.71 -21.52 5.17
N GLU A 22 -6.73 -22.42 4.19
CA GLU A 22 -5.57 -22.77 3.37
C GLU A 22 -5.03 -21.55 2.59
N ALA A 23 -5.93 -20.76 2.01
CA ALA A 23 -5.53 -19.53 1.31
C ALA A 23 -4.87 -18.49 2.23
N LEU A 24 -5.24 -18.46 3.52
CA LEU A 24 -4.71 -17.53 4.52
C LEU A 24 -3.41 -18.03 5.18
N THR A 25 -3.22 -19.36 5.24
CA THR A 25 -2.10 -19.95 6.00
C THR A 25 -0.85 -20.24 5.16
N SER A 26 -0.80 -19.83 3.90
CA SER A 26 0.42 -19.97 3.09
C SER A 26 1.57 -19.18 3.72
N HIS A 27 2.54 -19.89 4.27
CA HIS A 27 3.53 -19.45 5.27
C HIS A 27 4.59 -18.44 4.80
N VAL A 28 4.59 -17.99 3.55
CA VAL A 28 5.62 -17.10 2.97
C VAL A 28 5.02 -16.03 2.08
N ALA A 29 3.71 -15.90 2.06
CA ALA A 29 3.08 -15.00 1.15
C ALA A 29 3.29 -13.54 1.58
N LYS A 30 3.78 -12.74 0.66
CA LYS A 30 3.63 -11.30 0.75
C LYS A 30 2.14 -10.99 0.95
N VAL A 31 1.83 -9.95 1.70
CA VAL A 31 0.43 -9.51 1.93
C VAL A 31 -0.38 -9.46 0.62
N ASP A 32 0.27 -9.06 -0.48
CA ASP A 32 -0.27 -9.04 -1.84
C ASP A 32 -0.75 -10.41 -2.33
N GLU A 33 -0.01 -11.46 -2.04
CA GLU A 33 -0.37 -12.83 -2.44
C GLU A 33 -1.57 -13.34 -1.64
N ILE A 34 -1.66 -12.97 -0.36
CA ILE A 34 -2.81 -13.31 0.49
C ILE A 34 -4.08 -12.68 -0.08
N PHE A 35 -4.08 -11.38 -0.38
CA PHE A 35 -5.25 -10.70 -0.97
C PHE A 35 -5.63 -11.27 -2.34
N ARG A 36 -4.64 -11.59 -3.18
CA ARG A 36 -4.88 -12.22 -4.49
C ARG A 36 -5.50 -13.60 -4.34
N ASN A 37 -4.95 -14.43 -3.45
CA ASN A 37 -5.48 -15.77 -3.20
C ASN A 37 -6.89 -15.72 -2.61
N MET A 38 -7.17 -14.80 -1.68
CA MET A 38 -8.51 -14.58 -1.15
C MET A 38 -9.48 -14.16 -2.25
N ALA A 39 -9.14 -13.18 -3.09
CA ALA A 39 -10.00 -12.77 -4.21
C ALA A 39 -10.31 -13.95 -5.13
N LYS A 40 -9.32 -14.80 -5.42
CA LYS A 40 -9.48 -16.00 -6.24
C LYS A 40 -10.43 -17.02 -5.58
N VAL A 41 -10.19 -17.38 -4.32
CA VAL A 41 -11.03 -18.36 -3.61
C VAL A 41 -12.47 -17.86 -3.50
N VAL A 42 -12.66 -16.59 -3.11
CA VAL A 42 -14.02 -16.02 -3.02
C VAL A 42 -14.71 -15.99 -4.37
N SER A 43 -14.01 -15.66 -5.46
CA SER A 43 -14.60 -15.66 -6.79
C SER A 43 -15.03 -17.07 -7.24
N MET A 44 -14.24 -18.08 -6.90
CA MET A 44 -14.55 -19.49 -7.20
C MET A 44 -15.78 -19.97 -6.41
N LEU A 45 -15.86 -19.66 -5.12
CA LEU A 45 -16.97 -20.06 -4.25
C LEU A 45 -18.28 -19.37 -4.63
N THR A 46 -18.21 -18.07 -4.92
CA THR A 46 -19.41 -17.28 -5.26
C THR A 46 -19.79 -17.32 -6.73
N ARG A 47 -18.91 -17.85 -7.59
CA ARG A 47 -19.02 -17.78 -9.06
C ARG A 47 -19.28 -16.35 -9.55
N SER A 48 -18.62 -15.38 -8.93
CA SER A 48 -18.80 -13.95 -9.19
C SER A 48 -17.46 -13.25 -9.24
N LEU A 49 -17.43 -12.04 -9.80
CA LEU A 49 -16.26 -11.17 -9.70
C LEU A 49 -16.01 -10.86 -8.22
N SER A 50 -14.82 -11.16 -7.76
CA SER A 50 -14.35 -10.80 -6.43
C SER A 50 -13.33 -9.68 -6.51
N VAL A 51 -13.46 -8.71 -5.62
CA VAL A 51 -12.50 -7.61 -5.47
C VAL A 51 -12.05 -7.54 -4.02
N ALA A 52 -10.77 -7.75 -3.80
CA ALA A 52 -10.14 -7.53 -2.51
C ALA A 52 -9.31 -6.24 -2.58
N ALA A 53 -9.53 -5.33 -1.67
CA ALA A 53 -8.76 -4.11 -1.57
C ALA A 53 -8.12 -4.02 -0.19
N SER A 54 -6.81 -3.77 -0.15
CA SER A 54 -6.17 -3.36 1.08
C SER A 54 -6.62 -1.93 1.40
N SER A 55 -7.40 -1.76 2.46
CA SER A 55 -7.68 -0.43 3.00
C SER A 55 -6.39 0.03 3.69
N GLY A 56 -5.59 0.80 2.95
CA GLY A 56 -4.31 1.36 3.32
C GLY A 56 -3.85 1.05 4.73
N GLN A 57 -2.88 0.15 4.87
CA GLN A 57 -2.20 -0.03 6.12
C GLN A 57 -1.71 1.34 6.57
N GLN A 58 -1.76 1.55 7.86
CA GLN A 58 -1.37 2.81 8.47
C GLN A 58 -0.02 3.24 7.88
N SER A 59 0.01 4.40 7.25
CA SER A 59 1.22 5.04 6.71
C SER A 59 2.22 5.38 7.83
N ILE A 60 2.23 4.56 8.89
CA ILE A 60 3.10 4.74 10.05
C ILE A 60 4.50 4.39 9.63
N LEU A 61 5.38 5.36 9.72
CA LEU A 61 6.78 5.17 9.41
C LEU A 61 7.44 4.25 10.43
N ASN A 62 8.07 3.20 9.93
CA ASN A 62 8.99 2.38 10.71
C ASN A 62 10.45 2.84 10.48
N TYR A 63 10.84 2.98 9.21
CA TYR A 63 12.22 3.28 8.85
C TYR A 63 12.34 3.93 7.47
N ILE A 64 13.28 4.90 7.36
CA ILE A 64 13.68 5.53 6.10
C ILE A 64 15.18 5.30 5.88
N ARG A 65 15.58 5.02 4.64
CA ARG A 65 16.98 4.96 4.24
C ARG A 65 17.18 5.48 2.83
N PHE A 66 18.32 6.14 2.61
CA PHE A 66 18.77 6.47 1.27
C PHE A 66 19.87 5.50 0.84
N LEU A 67 19.80 5.06 -0.41
CA LEU A 67 20.85 4.27 -1.05
C LEU A 67 21.40 5.07 -2.23
N PRO A 68 22.73 5.16 -2.39
CA PRO A 68 23.29 5.86 -3.52
C PRO A 68 22.95 5.12 -4.83
N LEU A 69 22.47 5.87 -5.82
CA LEU A 69 22.22 5.34 -7.17
C LEU A 69 23.32 5.81 -8.12
N ASP A 70 23.59 7.10 -8.14
CA ASP A 70 24.68 7.75 -8.84
C ASP A 70 25.06 9.05 -8.12
N GLY A 71 26.01 9.83 -8.66
CA GLY A 71 26.51 11.03 -8.01
C GLY A 71 25.47 12.12 -7.72
N ARG A 72 24.26 12.02 -8.30
CA ARG A 72 23.20 13.03 -8.14
C ARG A 72 21.82 12.46 -7.83
N ARG A 73 21.70 11.14 -7.74
CA ARG A 73 20.43 10.47 -7.41
C ARG A 73 20.62 9.44 -6.31
N ALA A 74 19.60 9.30 -5.51
CA ALA A 74 19.52 8.26 -4.48
C ALA A 74 18.18 7.55 -4.57
N ILE A 75 18.14 6.32 -4.10
CA ILE A 75 16.91 5.57 -3.88
C ILE A 75 16.49 5.85 -2.44
N LEU A 76 15.32 6.44 -2.28
CA LEU A 76 14.63 6.56 -1.00
C LEU A 76 13.90 5.24 -0.74
N LEU A 77 14.22 4.58 0.36
CA LEU A 77 13.45 3.45 0.88
C LEU A 77 12.63 3.91 2.07
N VAL A 78 11.35 3.58 2.05
CA VAL A 78 10.41 3.86 3.15
C VAL A 78 9.82 2.52 3.60
N VAL A 79 10.02 2.18 4.85
CA VAL A 79 9.44 0.98 5.47
C VAL A 79 8.35 1.44 6.42
N THR A 80 7.14 0.90 6.25
CA THR A 80 5.99 1.20 7.12
C THR A 80 5.76 0.12 8.16
N GLY A 81 4.93 0.41 9.15
CA GLY A 81 4.67 -0.49 10.29
C GLY A 81 4.09 -1.85 9.91
N GLY A 82 3.48 -1.97 8.74
CA GLY A 82 3.04 -3.25 8.16
C GLY A 82 4.14 -4.10 7.54
N GLY A 83 5.40 -3.65 7.59
CA GLY A 83 6.52 -4.32 6.91
C GLY A 83 6.57 -4.06 5.40
N GLU A 84 5.72 -3.19 4.90
CA GLU A 84 5.72 -2.79 3.49
C GLU A 84 6.92 -1.89 3.20
N VAL A 85 7.55 -2.15 2.05
CA VAL A 85 8.71 -1.40 1.58
C VAL A 85 8.33 -0.67 0.30
N SER A 86 8.35 0.65 0.36
CA SER A 86 8.20 1.52 -0.80
C SER A 86 9.53 2.11 -1.20
N ASN A 87 9.68 2.43 -2.46
CA ASN A 87 10.86 3.10 -2.95
C ASN A 87 10.51 4.24 -3.92
N ALA A 88 11.36 5.23 -3.96
CA ALA A 88 11.31 6.32 -4.91
C ALA A 88 12.73 6.75 -5.29
N ILE A 89 12.91 7.20 -6.52
CA ILE A 89 14.19 7.81 -6.93
C ILE A 89 14.09 9.31 -6.66
N ILE A 90 15.03 9.82 -5.88
CA ILE A 90 15.13 11.24 -5.55
C ILE A 90 16.40 11.84 -6.17
N LYS A 91 16.33 13.12 -6.44
CA LYS A 91 17.50 13.91 -6.84
C LYS A 91 18.16 14.50 -5.61
N ILE A 92 19.48 14.34 -5.51
CA ILE A 92 20.28 14.99 -4.47
C ILE A 92 20.43 16.49 -4.84
N PRO A 93 20.15 17.45 -3.94
CA PRO A 93 20.37 18.86 -4.20
C PRO A 93 21.84 19.12 -4.56
N ASP A 94 22.06 20.05 -5.51
CA ASP A 94 23.39 20.30 -6.06
C ASP A 94 24.42 20.76 -5.01
N ASP A 95 23.95 21.39 -3.93
CA ASP A 95 24.75 21.88 -2.83
C ASP A 95 24.86 20.88 -1.65
N SER A 96 24.44 19.62 -1.86
CA SER A 96 24.41 18.61 -0.81
C SER A 96 25.20 17.37 -1.19
N SER A 97 25.86 16.78 -0.19
CA SER A 97 26.53 15.48 -0.32
C SER A 97 25.57 14.34 0.06
N PHE A 98 25.93 13.11 -0.36
CA PHE A 98 25.17 11.93 0.05
C PHE A 98 25.20 11.72 1.56
N ASP A 99 26.32 12.04 2.22
CA ASP A 99 26.46 11.92 3.69
C ASP A 99 25.50 12.86 4.42
N GLU A 100 25.28 14.06 3.88
CA GLU A 100 24.31 15.00 4.47
C GLU A 100 22.87 14.50 4.36
N ILE A 101 22.54 13.86 3.24
CA ILE A 101 21.21 13.24 3.08
C ILE A 101 21.04 12.04 4.01
N GLN A 102 22.11 11.28 4.25
CA GLN A 102 22.09 10.18 5.20
C GLN A 102 21.87 10.69 6.62
N LEU A 103 22.53 11.77 7.01
CA LEU A 103 22.30 12.42 8.30
C LEU A 103 20.86 12.95 8.42
N LEU A 104 20.29 13.48 7.33
CA LEU A 104 18.88 13.87 7.27
C LEU A 104 17.96 12.67 7.50
N ALA A 105 18.27 11.50 6.90
CA ALA A 105 17.50 10.27 7.11
C ALA A 105 17.50 9.85 8.58
N ASP A 106 18.65 9.91 9.25
CA ASP A 106 18.75 9.55 10.67
C ASP A 106 17.89 10.48 11.55
N LYS A 107 17.92 11.77 11.27
CA LYS A 107 17.06 12.74 11.95
C LYS A 107 15.59 12.50 11.65
N LEU A 108 15.22 12.24 10.38
CA LEU A 108 13.84 11.91 10.00
C LEU A 108 13.36 10.64 10.68
N ASN A 109 14.18 9.60 10.76
CA ASN A 109 13.87 8.40 11.49
C ASN A 109 13.56 8.68 12.96
N HIS A 110 14.37 9.52 13.60
CA HIS A 110 14.15 9.89 15.00
C HIS A 110 12.81 10.63 15.21
N PHE A 111 12.47 11.57 14.32
CA PHE A 111 11.29 12.41 14.47
C PHE A 111 10.00 11.77 13.95
N LEU A 112 10.09 10.94 12.91
CA LEU A 112 8.93 10.39 12.22
C LEU A 112 8.63 8.93 12.60
N HIS A 113 9.52 8.25 13.31
CA HIS A 113 9.26 6.86 13.73
C HIS A 113 7.94 6.75 14.50
N GLY A 114 7.09 5.82 14.09
CA GLY A 114 5.77 5.62 14.68
C GLY A 114 4.72 6.68 14.32
N ARG A 115 5.03 7.65 13.46
CA ARG A 115 4.08 8.67 13.00
C ARG A 115 3.51 8.32 11.63
N ASP A 116 2.29 8.77 11.40
CA ASP A 116 1.60 8.62 10.12
C ASP A 116 2.15 9.62 9.10
N LEU A 117 2.82 9.12 8.05
CA LEU A 117 3.38 9.94 6.98
C LEU A 117 2.32 10.73 6.20
N ALA A 118 1.08 10.27 6.17
CA ALA A 118 -0.01 11.00 5.54
C ALA A 118 -0.34 12.31 6.27
N ARG A 119 0.08 12.45 7.53
CA ARG A 119 -0.13 13.64 8.37
C ARG A 119 1.07 14.56 8.44
N VAL A 120 2.14 14.27 7.69
CA VAL A 120 3.29 15.17 7.59
C VAL A 120 2.88 16.36 6.72
N ASP A 121 2.56 17.47 7.34
CA ASP A 121 2.13 18.72 6.71
C ASP A 121 3.26 19.78 6.74
N GLU A 122 2.98 20.93 6.15
CA GLU A 122 3.91 22.06 6.16
C GLU A 122 4.27 22.51 7.59
N LYS A 123 3.33 22.41 8.53
CA LYS A 123 3.58 22.79 9.94
C LYS A 123 4.60 21.85 10.57
N PHE A 124 4.52 20.56 10.23
CA PHE A 124 5.52 19.59 10.68
C PHE A 124 6.89 19.95 10.10
N ILE A 125 6.98 20.22 8.78
CA ILE A 125 8.24 20.59 8.12
C ILE A 125 8.85 21.83 8.78
N MET A 126 8.05 22.87 9.07
CA MET A 126 8.50 24.08 9.76
C MET A 126 8.99 23.80 11.19
N SER A 127 8.33 22.90 11.93
CA SER A 127 8.78 22.51 13.27
C SER A 127 10.10 21.75 13.21
N PHE A 128 10.20 20.81 12.29
CA PHE A 128 11.40 20.01 12.07
C PHE A 128 12.58 20.86 11.63
N GLN A 129 12.35 21.87 10.80
CA GLN A 129 13.38 22.82 10.38
C GLN A 129 14.01 23.57 11.57
N LYS A 130 13.20 23.95 12.57
CA LYS A 130 13.69 24.60 13.79
C LYS A 130 14.56 23.66 14.62
N ASP A 131 14.17 22.38 14.72
CA ASP A 131 14.88 21.39 15.52
C ASP A 131 16.21 20.95 14.87
N VAL A 132 16.27 21.03 13.54
CA VAL A 132 17.48 20.66 12.76
C VAL A 132 18.43 21.85 12.59
N GLU A 133 17.98 23.08 12.91
CA GLU A 133 18.71 24.35 12.71
C GLU A 133 19.28 24.50 11.27
N ARG A 134 18.54 23.96 10.29
CA ARG A 134 18.98 23.94 8.88
C ARG A 134 17.82 24.33 7.96
N ASP A 135 18.13 25.02 6.88
CA ASP A 135 17.18 25.25 5.80
C ASP A 135 16.84 23.93 5.10
N LEU A 136 15.56 23.54 5.16
CA LEU A 136 15.03 22.32 4.54
C LEU A 136 14.42 22.58 3.16
N SER A 137 14.41 23.82 2.67
CA SER A 137 13.85 24.17 1.38
C SER A 137 14.39 23.31 0.22
N PRO A 138 15.71 22.99 0.16
CA PRO A 138 16.26 22.11 -0.88
C PRO A 138 15.73 20.67 -0.80
N TYR A 139 15.20 20.24 0.36
CA TYR A 139 14.79 18.86 0.62
C TYR A 139 13.28 18.65 0.59
N ILE A 140 12.48 19.68 0.27
CA ILE A 140 11.00 19.59 0.23
C ILE A 140 10.54 18.47 -0.72
N HIS A 141 11.23 18.28 -1.84
CA HIS A 141 10.90 17.20 -2.78
C HIS A 141 11.09 15.80 -2.20
N ILE A 142 11.94 15.62 -1.18
CA ILE A 142 12.12 14.35 -0.47
C ILE A 142 10.88 14.03 0.35
N PHE A 143 10.32 15.02 1.05
CA PHE A 143 9.07 14.84 1.80
C PHE A 143 7.89 14.50 0.87
N ALA A 144 7.81 15.16 -0.28
CA ALA A 144 6.80 14.84 -1.29
C ALA A 144 6.97 13.41 -1.82
N ALA A 145 8.21 12.99 -2.12
CA ALA A 145 8.51 11.63 -2.57
C ALA A 145 8.17 10.57 -1.50
N MET A 146 8.41 10.86 -0.22
CA MET A 146 8.02 9.98 0.89
C MET A 146 6.51 9.79 0.94
N GLN A 147 5.74 10.87 0.86
CA GLN A 147 4.28 10.81 0.88
C GLN A 147 3.73 10.08 -0.34
N GLU A 148 4.29 10.31 -1.51
CA GLU A 148 3.86 9.66 -2.74
C GLU A 148 4.17 8.16 -2.71
N ALA A 149 5.35 7.76 -2.25
CA ALA A 149 5.76 6.37 -2.09
C ALA A 149 4.77 5.59 -1.20
N VAL A 150 4.22 6.22 -0.17
CA VAL A 150 3.24 5.59 0.72
C VAL A 150 1.83 5.59 0.12
N LYS A 151 1.42 6.62 -0.65
CA LYS A 151 0.10 6.69 -1.28
C LYS A 151 -0.11 5.64 -2.37
N THR A 152 0.97 5.28 -3.07
CA THR A 152 0.93 4.33 -4.20
C THR A 152 0.61 2.90 -3.76
N GLN A 153 0.52 2.61 -2.47
CA GLN A 153 0.33 1.26 -1.90
C GLN A 153 -1.13 0.79 -1.84
N LYS A 154 -2.11 1.54 -2.32
CA LYS A 154 -3.48 1.02 -2.44
C LYS A 154 -3.54 0.02 -3.58
N GLN A 155 -3.37 -1.25 -3.25
CA GLN A 155 -3.49 -2.33 -4.24
C GLN A 155 -4.92 -2.88 -4.22
N VAL A 156 -5.47 -3.04 -5.41
CA VAL A 156 -6.77 -3.67 -5.64
C VAL A 156 -6.52 -4.97 -6.39
N TYR A 157 -6.97 -6.05 -5.81
CA TYR A 157 -6.89 -7.39 -6.40
C TYR A 157 -8.27 -7.80 -6.88
N SER A 158 -8.39 -8.27 -8.11
CA SER A 158 -9.64 -8.78 -8.65
C SER A 158 -9.42 -10.13 -9.30
N ASP A 159 -10.39 -11.02 -9.15
CA ASP A 159 -10.44 -12.33 -9.81
C ASP A 159 -11.89 -12.69 -10.18
N GLY A 160 -12.07 -13.62 -11.12
CA GLY A 160 -13.39 -14.10 -11.51
C GLY A 160 -14.07 -13.33 -12.65
N ALA A 161 -13.33 -12.51 -13.41
CA ALA A 161 -13.91 -11.79 -14.56
C ALA A 161 -14.50 -12.76 -15.62
N SER A 162 -13.89 -13.94 -15.82
CA SER A 162 -14.41 -14.97 -16.71
C SER A 162 -15.74 -15.56 -16.25
N GLN A 163 -15.98 -15.59 -14.95
CA GLN A 163 -17.21 -16.15 -14.37
C GLN A 163 -18.41 -15.22 -14.57
N LEU A 164 -18.18 -13.91 -14.76
CA LEU A 164 -19.25 -12.98 -15.13
C LEU A 164 -19.83 -13.30 -16.53
N ILE A 165 -18.99 -13.76 -17.45
CA ILE A 165 -19.41 -14.07 -18.83
C ILE A 165 -20.28 -15.33 -18.85
N GLU A 166 -20.13 -16.23 -17.89
CA GLU A 166 -20.91 -17.46 -17.76
C GLU A 166 -22.29 -17.23 -17.11
N GLN A 167 -22.52 -16.07 -16.52
CA GLN A 167 -23.82 -15.74 -15.91
C GLN A 167 -24.83 -15.33 -17.00
N PRO A 168 -26.04 -15.92 -16.99
CA PRO A 168 -27.04 -15.68 -18.04
C PRO A 168 -27.44 -14.20 -18.15
N GLU A 169 -27.36 -13.43 -17.06
CA GLU A 169 -27.69 -12.00 -17.00
C GLU A 169 -26.76 -11.15 -17.88
N PHE A 170 -25.50 -11.55 -18.01
CA PHE A 170 -24.49 -10.84 -18.80
C PHE A 170 -24.44 -11.35 -20.25
N CYS A 171 -24.87 -12.57 -20.50
CA CYS A 171 -24.93 -13.15 -21.84
C CYS A 171 -25.99 -12.47 -22.74
N LEU A 172 -27.03 -11.91 -22.13
CA LEU A 172 -28.14 -11.25 -22.86
C LEU A 172 -27.79 -9.84 -23.38
N LEU A 173 -26.72 -9.24 -22.94
CA LEU A 173 -26.29 -7.90 -23.41
C LEU A 173 -25.73 -7.93 -24.86
N TYR A 174 -25.40 -9.10 -25.41
CA TYR A 174 -24.87 -9.25 -26.77
C TYR A 174 -25.91 -9.65 -27.82
N THR A 175 -27.16 -9.88 -27.44
CA THR A 175 -28.20 -10.37 -28.35
C THR A 175 -29.38 -9.40 -28.52
N SER A 176 -29.18 -8.10 -28.34
CA SER A 176 -30.18 -7.11 -28.73
C SER A 176 -29.89 -6.64 -30.18
N PRO A 177 -30.82 -6.77 -31.13
CA PRO A 177 -30.65 -6.36 -32.52
C PRO A 177 -30.56 -4.82 -32.66
#